data_6b34697fedca781db3e1875a49d461ea
#
_entry.id   6b34697fedca781db3e1875a49d461ea
#
_cell.length_a   1.000
_cell.length_b   1.000
_cell.length_c   1.000
_cell.angle_alpha   90.00
_cell.angle_beta   90.00
_cell.angle_gamma   90.00
#
_symmetry.space_group_name_H-M   'P 1'
#
loop_
_entity.id
_entity.type
_entity.pdbx_description
1 polymer ?
#
loop_
_entity_poly.entity_id
_entity_poly.type
_entity_poly.pdbx_seq_one_letter_code
_entity_poly.pdbx_strand_id
1 'polypeptide(L)'
;MINKIKDTLGISQLTTFYQAIISVKTHEIIAYEALVRAWNTSNELMSPDTLFINAHKKQCIRELDHICQVHAIKMFAKEQTAKRKILSLNLPNYLFSDNKNQHSILDLVHNLQFDKDLLMLEICEDDVTDEAKLLEFVQLCHEKKILVAIDDLGKKFSNLDRLVMLLPDVVKLDRCLIKNIHKNRMQQAVVKSMVELCNSMGSLLLAEGTETKEEVLCLLDLGINYFQGFYFSHPAPESEFHFNENRILSIIENTGNEFVANCKINLQHKRLFWEMVSQKAKFICNQLSKSQEALHKTELRKALLFFENADCAYILDQKGIQVSATVFQEEKKSYSTNKFFAPAIPGTDHSQKDYFIYLKPWTEEMAKNIELRPDFISHRYRSMATGTTCQTFCCWFTDITQKPFILCVDFTS
;
A
#
# COMPACT_ATOMS: atom_id res chain seq x y z
N MET A 1 22.53 13.08 35.94
CA MET A 1 21.17 12.58 35.60
C MET A 1 21.20 11.11 35.21
N ILE A 2 21.99 10.67 34.23
CA ILE A 2 21.99 9.28 33.74
C ILE A 2 22.27 8.23 34.82
N ASN A 3 23.25 8.42 35.71
CA ASN A 3 23.59 7.45 36.77
C ASN A 3 22.42 7.27 37.74
N LYS A 4 21.74 8.37 38.13
CA LYS A 4 20.56 8.29 39.00
C LYS A 4 19.44 7.46 38.38
N ILE A 5 19.20 7.60 37.08
CA ILE A 5 18.19 6.82 36.35
C ILE A 5 18.61 5.35 36.27
N LYS A 6 19.89 5.07 36.00
CA LYS A 6 20.41 3.70 35.99
C LYS A 6 20.18 3.01 37.33
N ASP A 7 20.56 3.65 38.43
CA ASP A 7 20.37 3.13 39.77
C ASP A 7 18.88 2.92 40.08
N THR A 8 18.05 3.92 39.73
CA THR A 8 16.61 3.85 39.97
C THR A 8 15.96 2.68 39.22
N LEU A 9 16.34 2.44 37.95
CA LEU A 9 15.76 1.40 37.13
C LEU A 9 16.45 0.03 37.28
N GLY A 10 17.61 -0.05 37.96
CA GLY A 10 18.38 -1.28 38.09
C GLY A 10 19.01 -1.70 36.75
N ILE A 11 19.51 -0.72 35.99
CA ILE A 11 20.16 -0.96 34.70
C ILE A 11 21.65 -0.65 34.76
N SER A 12 22.47 -1.53 34.20
CA SER A 12 23.91 -1.36 34.10
C SER A 12 24.32 -0.48 32.93
N GLN A 13 23.63 -0.65 31.80
CA GLN A 13 23.94 0.07 30.57
C GLN A 13 22.65 0.56 29.90
N LEU A 14 22.72 1.76 29.30
CA LEU A 14 21.69 2.34 28.43
C LEU A 14 22.38 2.89 27.18
N THR A 15 21.89 2.50 26.03
CA THR A 15 22.43 2.96 24.72
C THR A 15 21.32 3.03 23.68
N THR A 16 21.64 3.56 22.50
CA THR A 16 20.75 3.61 21.35
C THR A 16 21.30 2.73 20.25
N PHE A 17 20.44 1.88 19.70
CA PHE A 17 20.67 1.20 18.44
C PHE A 17 19.89 1.92 17.34
N TYR A 18 20.27 1.71 16.10
CA TYR A 18 19.64 2.34 14.96
C TYR A 18 19.28 1.29 13.93
N GLN A 19 18.08 1.38 13.38
CA GLN A 19 17.63 0.50 12.33
C GLN A 19 17.40 1.30 11.05
N ALA A 20 17.92 0.81 9.92
CA ALA A 20 17.82 1.50 8.65
C ALA A 20 16.39 1.49 8.11
N ILE A 21 15.94 2.65 7.65
CA ILE A 21 14.77 2.85 6.79
C ILE A 21 15.29 3.06 5.37
N ILE A 22 14.84 2.24 4.43
CA ILE A 22 15.41 2.19 3.10
C ILE A 22 14.37 2.51 2.02
N SER A 23 14.85 2.95 0.87
CA SER A 23 14.08 3.05 -0.36
C SER A 23 14.61 2.10 -1.41
N VAL A 24 13.79 1.16 -1.85
CA VAL A 24 14.16 0.29 -2.99
C VAL A 24 14.14 1.08 -4.29
N LYS A 25 13.28 2.09 -4.41
CA LYS A 25 13.15 2.92 -5.62
C LYS A 25 14.36 3.79 -5.90
N THR A 26 14.94 4.42 -4.86
CA THR A 26 16.12 5.30 -4.99
C THR A 26 17.44 4.58 -4.72
N HIS A 27 17.38 3.30 -4.31
CA HIS A 27 18.54 2.49 -3.94
C HIS A 27 19.35 3.08 -2.79
N GLU A 28 18.68 3.59 -1.75
CA GLU A 28 19.32 4.31 -0.67
C GLU A 28 18.80 3.92 0.71
N ILE A 29 19.64 4.11 1.72
CA ILE A 29 19.22 4.25 3.11
C ILE A 29 18.77 5.71 3.28
N ILE A 30 17.51 5.94 3.64
CA ILE A 30 16.91 7.27 3.76
C ILE A 30 17.04 7.80 5.19
N ALA A 31 16.75 6.93 6.17
CA ALA A 31 16.70 7.30 7.58
C ALA A 31 17.19 6.16 8.45
N TYR A 32 17.36 6.48 9.73
CA TYR A 32 17.59 5.52 10.79
C TYR A 32 16.64 5.80 11.96
N GLU A 33 15.89 4.79 12.39
CA GLU A 33 15.11 4.86 13.60
C GLU A 33 15.98 4.57 14.83
N ALA A 34 15.91 5.45 15.83
CA ALA A 34 16.61 5.31 17.09
C ALA A 34 15.82 4.45 18.07
N LEU A 35 16.41 3.35 18.48
CA LEU A 35 15.80 2.33 19.31
C LEU A 35 16.62 2.15 20.61
N VAL A 36 16.02 2.49 21.74
CA VAL A 36 16.70 2.32 23.05
C VAL A 36 17.02 0.86 23.33
N ARG A 37 18.20 0.63 23.94
CA ARG A 37 18.64 -0.65 24.47
C ARG A 37 19.16 -0.46 25.88
N ALA A 38 18.73 -1.33 26.79
CA ALA A 38 19.18 -1.30 28.19
C ALA A 38 19.53 -2.73 28.64
N TRP A 39 20.52 -2.83 29.49
CA TRP A 39 20.90 -4.07 30.16
C TRP A 39 20.67 -3.92 31.67
N ASN A 40 20.13 -4.97 32.27
CA ASN A 40 19.99 -5.01 33.72
C ASN A 40 21.35 -5.21 34.43
N THR A 41 21.36 -5.22 35.72
CA THR A 41 22.58 -5.44 36.52
C THR A 41 23.16 -6.85 36.37
N SER A 42 22.38 -7.82 35.89
CA SER A 42 22.82 -9.17 35.50
C SER A 42 23.37 -9.24 34.08
N ASN A 43 23.50 -8.09 33.39
CA ASN A 43 23.94 -8.00 31.98
C ASN A 43 23.02 -8.69 30.97
N GLU A 44 21.73 -8.75 31.28
CA GLU A 44 20.69 -9.26 30.35
C GLU A 44 20.01 -8.08 29.65
N LEU A 45 19.73 -8.26 28.32
CA LEU A 45 19.03 -7.25 27.53
C LEU A 45 17.57 -7.13 27.97
N MET A 46 17.16 -5.93 28.35
CA MET A 46 15.77 -5.62 28.67
C MET A 46 15.01 -5.20 27.39
N SER A 47 13.76 -5.65 27.26
CA SER A 47 12.90 -5.11 26.21
C SER A 47 12.59 -3.63 26.49
N PRO A 48 12.44 -2.80 25.43
CA PRO A 48 12.02 -1.41 25.59
C PRO A 48 10.73 -1.27 26.41
N ASP A 49 9.74 -2.10 26.15
CA ASP A 49 8.47 -2.10 26.88
C ASP A 49 8.69 -2.29 28.40
N THR A 50 9.51 -3.27 28.78
CA THR A 50 9.83 -3.52 30.20
C THR A 50 10.54 -2.32 30.81
N LEU A 51 11.46 -1.70 30.08
CA LEU A 51 12.20 -0.53 30.52
C LEU A 51 11.25 0.66 30.79
N PHE A 52 10.37 0.98 29.84
CA PHE A 52 9.43 2.10 29.95
C PHE A 52 8.31 1.83 30.97
N ILE A 53 7.80 0.59 31.07
CA ILE A 53 6.86 0.21 32.15
C ILE A 53 7.48 0.42 33.54
N ASN A 54 8.74 0.01 33.72
CA ASN A 54 9.45 0.21 35.00
C ASN A 54 9.69 1.69 35.29
N ALA A 55 10.06 2.48 34.29
CA ALA A 55 10.23 3.91 34.42
C ALA A 55 8.92 4.63 34.81
N HIS A 56 7.80 4.21 34.23
CA HIS A 56 6.47 4.71 34.58
C HIS A 56 6.14 4.39 36.06
N LYS A 57 6.28 3.12 36.46
CA LYS A 57 6.04 2.69 37.86
C LYS A 57 6.90 3.46 38.87
N LYS A 58 8.12 3.82 38.49
CA LYS A 58 9.06 4.56 39.33
C LYS A 58 9.00 6.08 39.12
N GLN A 59 8.01 6.57 38.39
CA GLN A 59 7.76 8.01 38.15
C GLN A 59 8.96 8.75 37.54
N CYS A 60 9.77 8.08 36.72
CA CYS A 60 10.94 8.67 36.09
C CYS A 60 10.96 8.48 34.53
N ILE A 61 9.77 8.27 33.97
CA ILE A 61 9.63 8.03 32.52
C ILE A 61 10.11 9.23 31.68
N ARG A 62 9.84 10.46 32.12
CA ARG A 62 10.23 11.68 31.44
C ARG A 62 11.73 11.89 31.38
N GLU A 63 12.39 11.63 32.53
CA GLU A 63 13.84 11.72 32.64
C GLU A 63 14.53 10.64 31.79
N LEU A 64 13.97 9.42 31.77
CA LEU A 64 14.45 8.34 30.89
C LEU A 64 14.34 8.74 29.42
N ASP A 65 13.17 9.17 29.00
CA ASP A 65 12.90 9.53 27.59
C ASP A 65 13.82 10.66 27.13
N HIS A 66 13.94 11.73 27.95
CA HIS A 66 14.86 12.82 27.67
C HIS A 66 16.32 12.34 27.52
N ILE A 67 16.77 11.43 28.37
CA ILE A 67 18.13 10.85 28.27
C ILE A 67 18.26 10.05 26.97
N CYS A 68 17.26 9.25 26.60
CA CYS A 68 17.25 8.48 25.37
C CYS A 68 17.32 9.39 24.13
N GLN A 69 16.54 10.46 24.08
CA GLN A 69 16.53 11.43 22.99
C GLN A 69 17.87 12.16 22.87
N VAL A 70 18.42 12.67 24.01
CA VAL A 70 19.74 13.32 24.03
C VAL A 70 20.82 12.36 23.51
N HIS A 71 20.80 11.12 23.97
CA HIS A 71 21.77 10.12 23.57
C HIS A 71 21.66 9.81 22.08
N ALA A 72 20.43 9.54 21.58
CA ALA A 72 20.17 9.25 20.18
C ALA A 72 20.67 10.36 19.26
N ILE A 73 20.30 11.62 19.53
CA ILE A 73 20.71 12.75 18.70
C ILE A 73 22.22 12.93 18.71
N LYS A 74 22.85 12.89 19.89
CA LYS A 74 24.32 13.12 20.03
C LYS A 74 25.14 12.05 19.34
N MET A 75 24.75 10.78 19.48
CA MET A 75 25.48 9.68 18.85
C MET A 75 25.30 9.71 17.32
N PHE A 76 24.06 9.91 16.87
CA PHE A 76 23.78 10.02 15.45
C PHE A 76 24.52 11.18 14.76
N ALA A 77 24.56 12.35 15.43
CA ALA A 77 25.26 13.53 14.90
C ALA A 77 26.76 13.33 14.69
N LYS A 78 27.42 12.45 15.45
CA LYS A 78 28.86 12.17 15.29
C LYS A 78 29.18 11.45 14.00
N GLU A 79 28.25 10.61 13.50
CA GLU A 79 28.45 9.77 12.30
C GLU A 79 27.98 10.44 11.01
N GLN A 80 27.34 11.62 11.09
CA GLN A 80 26.75 12.34 9.95
C GLN A 80 27.76 13.10 9.06
N THR A 81 29.02 12.71 9.04
CA THR A 81 30.07 13.53 8.39
C THR A 81 30.00 13.57 6.85
N ALA A 82 29.30 12.66 6.18
CA ALA A 82 29.29 12.58 4.71
C ALA A 82 27.93 12.41 4.01
N LYS A 83 26.90 11.91 4.69
CA LYS A 83 25.59 11.64 4.06
C LYS A 83 24.45 12.11 4.97
N ARG A 84 23.70 13.09 4.48
CA ARG A 84 22.53 13.63 5.19
C ARG A 84 21.43 12.55 5.28
N LYS A 85 21.42 11.78 6.37
CA LYS A 85 20.36 10.81 6.68
C LYS A 85 19.40 11.38 7.72
N ILE A 86 18.15 10.99 7.64
CA ILE A 86 17.12 11.40 8.61
C ILE A 86 17.26 10.54 9.86
N LEU A 87 17.20 11.18 11.01
CA LEU A 87 17.03 10.52 12.31
C LEU A 87 15.55 10.45 12.65
N SER A 88 15.02 9.25 12.86
CA SER A 88 13.66 9.06 13.35
C SER A 88 13.66 8.79 14.86
N LEU A 89 12.80 9.52 15.58
CA LEU A 89 12.65 9.45 17.03
C LEU A 89 11.20 9.21 17.42
N ASN A 90 10.99 8.21 18.25
CA ASN A 90 9.68 7.94 18.85
C ASN A 90 9.31 9.03 19.86
N LEU A 91 8.10 9.55 19.79
CA LEU A 91 7.51 10.49 20.73
C LEU A 91 6.45 9.80 21.59
N PRO A 92 6.61 9.85 22.91
CA PRO A 92 5.60 9.27 23.79
C PRO A 92 4.35 10.16 23.88
N ASN A 93 3.19 9.53 23.87
CA ASN A 93 1.89 10.21 23.87
C ASN A 93 1.62 11.08 25.11
N TYR A 94 2.30 10.82 26.24
CA TYR A 94 2.15 11.63 27.45
C TYR A 94 2.61 13.10 27.25
N LEU A 95 3.40 13.40 26.23
CA LEU A 95 3.81 14.77 25.90
C LEU A 95 2.60 15.65 25.55
N PHE A 96 1.55 15.06 25.01
CA PHE A 96 0.33 15.77 24.63
C PHE A 96 -0.69 15.89 25.77
N SER A 97 -0.42 15.26 26.92
CA SER A 97 -1.29 15.32 28.10
C SER A 97 -0.96 16.47 29.06
N ASP A 98 0.22 17.12 28.93
CA ASP A 98 0.71 18.12 29.88
C ASP A 98 1.24 19.37 29.14
N ASN A 99 0.75 20.56 29.54
CA ASN A 99 1.10 21.85 28.94
C ASN A 99 2.59 22.26 29.12
N LYS A 100 3.34 21.60 30.03
CA LYS A 100 4.70 22.04 30.39
C LYS A 100 5.80 21.43 29.50
N ASN A 101 5.53 20.39 28.71
CA ASN A 101 6.57 19.62 28.02
C ASN A 101 6.42 19.50 26.49
N GLN A 102 5.40 20.14 25.93
CA GLN A 102 5.05 20.01 24.50
C GLN A 102 6.21 20.43 23.56
N HIS A 103 7.06 21.38 24.00
CA HIS A 103 8.18 21.88 23.21
C HIS A 103 9.54 21.31 23.56
N SER A 104 9.61 20.37 24.53
CA SER A 104 10.89 19.89 25.05
C SER A 104 11.81 19.26 24.02
N ILE A 105 11.26 18.52 23.04
CA ILE A 105 12.04 17.92 21.96
C ILE A 105 12.56 18.99 20.98
N LEU A 106 11.77 20.01 20.68
CA LEU A 106 12.16 21.10 19.78
C LEU A 106 13.27 21.96 20.41
N ASP A 107 13.16 22.23 21.71
CA ASP A 107 14.21 22.92 22.49
C ASP A 107 15.49 22.08 22.56
N LEU A 108 15.35 20.76 22.72
CA LEU A 108 16.47 19.84 22.72
C LEU A 108 17.24 19.87 21.38
N VAL A 109 16.51 19.75 20.27
CA VAL A 109 17.07 19.81 18.91
C VAL A 109 17.80 21.13 18.69
N HIS A 110 17.19 22.25 19.11
CA HIS A 110 17.81 23.58 19.05
C HIS A 110 19.09 23.68 19.88
N ASN A 111 19.03 23.24 21.14
CA ASN A 111 20.17 23.30 22.07
C ASN A 111 21.33 22.39 21.66
N LEU A 112 21.04 21.28 20.98
CA LEU A 112 22.05 20.37 20.45
C LEU A 112 22.55 20.80 19.04
N GLN A 113 21.99 21.87 18.48
CA GLN A 113 22.30 22.37 17.13
C GLN A 113 22.15 21.26 16.06
N PHE A 114 21.20 20.34 16.25
CA PHE A 114 20.91 19.31 15.29
C PHE A 114 20.09 19.87 14.11
N ASP A 115 20.42 19.45 12.89
CA ASP A 115 19.71 19.91 11.71
C ASP A 115 18.27 19.37 11.70
N LYS A 116 17.31 20.24 11.96
CA LYS A 116 15.89 19.89 12.05
C LYS A 116 15.31 19.30 10.75
N ASP A 117 15.88 19.67 9.57
CA ASP A 117 15.48 19.11 8.28
C ASP A 117 15.88 17.62 8.15
N LEU A 118 16.69 17.11 9.07
CA LEU A 118 17.09 15.70 9.18
C LEU A 118 16.42 14.99 10.36
N LEU A 119 15.32 15.52 10.87
CA LEU A 119 14.56 14.90 11.97
C LEU A 119 13.19 14.46 11.50
N MET A 120 12.80 13.26 11.88
CA MET A 120 11.45 12.73 11.80
C MET A 120 10.98 12.36 13.20
N LEU A 121 9.78 12.76 13.57
CA LEU A 121 9.17 12.46 14.85
C LEU A 121 8.03 11.47 14.65
N GLU A 122 8.10 10.33 15.31
CA GLU A 122 7.12 9.25 15.21
C GLU A 122 6.10 9.36 16.35
N ILE A 123 4.83 9.42 15.98
CA ILE A 123 3.71 9.53 16.92
C ILE A 123 2.91 8.24 16.80
N CYS A 124 2.78 7.51 17.90
CA CYS A 124 1.96 6.31 17.92
C CYS A 124 0.48 6.64 17.75
N GLU A 125 -0.24 5.81 16.99
CA GLU A 125 -1.68 6.00 16.72
C GLU A 125 -2.53 5.99 17.99
N ASP A 126 -2.10 5.26 19.02
CA ASP A 126 -2.86 5.03 20.24
C ASP A 126 -2.69 6.11 21.32
N ASP A 127 -3.74 6.27 22.15
CA ASP A 127 -3.72 6.90 23.48
C ASP A 127 -3.37 8.40 23.57
N VAL A 128 -3.54 9.18 22.53
CA VAL A 128 -3.49 10.64 22.66
C VAL A 128 -4.80 11.15 23.26
N THR A 129 -4.70 11.73 24.45
CA THR A 129 -5.86 12.23 25.21
C THR A 129 -6.32 13.63 24.80
N ASP A 130 -5.45 14.41 24.14
CA ASP A 130 -5.73 15.78 23.70
C ASP A 130 -5.34 15.96 22.23
N GLU A 131 -6.31 15.72 21.34
CA GLU A 131 -6.11 15.83 19.88
C GLU A 131 -5.80 17.25 19.43
N ALA A 132 -6.33 18.26 20.13
CA ALA A 132 -6.07 19.67 19.77
C ALA A 132 -4.60 20.04 19.97
N LYS A 133 -4.00 19.59 21.08
CA LYS A 133 -2.56 19.79 21.35
C LYS A 133 -1.68 19.01 20.39
N LEU A 134 -2.10 17.79 20.02
CA LEU A 134 -1.39 17.00 19.03
C LEU A 134 -1.37 17.73 17.68
N LEU A 135 -2.51 18.24 17.26
CA LEU A 135 -2.62 18.98 15.99
C LEU A 135 -1.74 20.25 16.02
N GLU A 136 -1.79 21.03 17.09
CA GLU A 136 -0.93 22.22 17.27
C GLU A 136 0.56 21.86 17.19
N PHE A 137 0.96 20.78 17.83
CA PHE A 137 2.34 20.30 17.80
C PHE A 137 2.77 19.85 16.39
N VAL A 138 1.93 19.11 15.68
CA VAL A 138 2.21 18.67 14.30
C VAL A 138 2.33 19.87 13.36
N GLN A 139 1.44 20.85 13.46
CA GLN A 139 1.53 22.10 12.69
C GLN A 139 2.86 22.84 12.97
N LEU A 140 3.28 22.91 14.23
CA LEU A 140 4.57 23.51 14.61
C LEU A 140 5.76 22.73 14.02
N CYS A 141 5.68 21.38 13.96
CA CYS A 141 6.71 20.57 13.32
C CYS A 141 6.81 20.91 11.83
N HIS A 142 5.68 20.97 11.11
CA HIS A 142 5.65 21.32 9.69
C HIS A 142 6.18 22.73 9.44
N GLU A 143 5.81 23.73 10.25
CA GLU A 143 6.38 25.09 10.18
C GLU A 143 7.90 25.11 10.32
N LYS A 144 8.42 24.21 11.16
CA LYS A 144 9.87 24.06 11.39
C LYS A 144 10.55 23.10 10.41
N LYS A 145 9.82 22.51 9.45
CA LYS A 145 10.30 21.51 8.48
C LYS A 145 10.81 20.22 9.13
N ILE A 146 10.26 19.84 10.26
CA ILE A 146 10.48 18.57 10.92
C ILE A 146 9.43 17.60 10.39
N LEU A 147 9.86 16.43 9.91
CA LEU A 147 8.95 15.41 9.39
C LEU A 147 8.16 14.77 10.55
N VAL A 148 6.90 14.47 10.27
CA VAL A 148 6.02 13.76 11.20
C VAL A 148 5.61 12.42 10.61
N ALA A 149 5.80 11.34 11.36
CA ALA A 149 5.33 10.02 11.02
C ALA A 149 4.24 9.56 11.99
N ILE A 150 3.20 8.91 11.45
CA ILE A 150 2.24 8.14 12.26
C ILE A 150 2.69 6.69 12.26
N ASP A 151 2.89 6.15 13.46
CA ASP A 151 3.40 4.81 13.68
C ASP A 151 2.31 3.80 14.02
N ASP A 152 2.61 2.50 13.85
CA ASP A 152 1.74 1.35 14.20
C ASP A 152 0.37 1.32 13.47
N LEU A 153 0.22 1.91 12.27
CA LEU A 153 -1.06 1.90 11.56
C LEU A 153 -1.50 0.47 11.23
N GLY A 154 -2.68 0.09 11.70
CA GLY A 154 -3.28 -1.23 11.50
C GLY A 154 -3.13 -2.19 12.66
N LYS A 155 -2.40 -1.86 13.72
CA LYS A 155 -2.23 -2.71 14.91
C LYS A 155 -3.52 -2.85 15.71
N LYS A 156 -4.32 -1.81 15.75
CA LYS A 156 -5.65 -1.77 16.39
C LYS A 156 -6.69 -1.25 15.38
N PHE A 157 -7.83 -0.75 15.86
CA PHE A 157 -8.82 -0.07 15.02
C PHE A 157 -8.22 1.25 14.53
N SER A 158 -7.68 1.25 13.30
CA SER A 158 -7.06 2.42 12.69
C SER A 158 -8.05 3.58 12.56
N ASN A 159 -7.72 4.71 13.17
CA ASN A 159 -8.54 5.92 13.09
C ASN A 159 -8.11 6.75 11.86
N LEU A 160 -8.75 6.49 10.71
CA LEU A 160 -8.48 7.23 9.47
C LEU A 160 -8.72 8.73 9.61
N ASP A 161 -9.63 9.15 10.52
CA ASP A 161 -9.89 10.55 10.79
C ASP A 161 -8.65 11.27 11.30
N ARG A 162 -7.81 10.58 12.08
CA ARG A 162 -6.54 11.12 12.57
C ARG A 162 -5.53 11.36 11.44
N LEU A 163 -5.44 10.47 10.45
CA LEU A 163 -4.60 10.70 9.28
C LEU A 163 -5.02 11.96 8.52
N VAL A 164 -6.34 12.13 8.32
CA VAL A 164 -6.89 13.32 7.65
C VAL A 164 -6.64 14.59 8.47
N MET A 165 -6.73 14.52 9.80
CA MET A 165 -6.53 15.66 10.70
C MET A 165 -5.07 16.10 10.77
N LEU A 166 -4.14 15.15 10.87
CA LEU A 166 -2.73 15.44 11.12
C LEU A 166 -1.91 15.64 9.84
N LEU A 167 -2.36 15.10 8.70
CA LEU A 167 -1.64 15.14 7.41
C LEU A 167 -0.16 14.80 7.56
N PRO A 168 0.18 13.59 8.06
CA PRO A 168 1.57 13.21 8.33
C PRO A 168 2.38 13.11 7.03
N ASP A 169 3.69 13.36 7.12
CA ASP A 169 4.62 13.17 6.01
C ASP A 169 4.82 11.69 5.69
N VAL A 170 4.82 10.84 6.74
CA VAL A 170 5.03 9.40 6.65
C VAL A 170 3.96 8.66 7.44
N VAL A 171 3.48 7.55 6.88
CA VAL A 171 2.60 6.59 7.55
C VAL A 171 3.32 5.25 7.58
N LYS A 172 3.48 4.65 8.78
CA LYS A 172 4.16 3.39 8.99
C LYS A 172 3.12 2.28 9.17
N LEU A 173 3.13 1.29 8.27
CA LEU A 173 2.26 0.12 8.36
C LEU A 173 2.86 -0.90 9.32
N ASP A 174 2.10 -1.26 10.36
CA ASP A 174 2.50 -2.29 11.31
C ASP A 174 2.63 -3.67 10.63
N ARG A 175 3.53 -4.47 11.19
CA ARG A 175 3.79 -5.84 10.76
C ARG A 175 2.54 -6.71 10.64
N CYS A 176 1.49 -6.50 11.44
CA CYS A 176 0.27 -7.29 11.36
C CYS A 176 -0.42 -7.22 10.00
N LEU A 177 -0.28 -6.09 9.27
CA LEU A 177 -0.80 -5.90 7.92
C LEU A 177 0.11 -6.48 6.82
N ILE A 178 1.39 -6.70 7.10
CA ILE A 178 2.36 -7.10 6.06
C ILE A 178 2.86 -8.53 6.21
N LYS A 179 2.79 -9.12 7.40
CA LYS A 179 3.25 -10.51 7.63
C LYS A 179 2.53 -11.51 6.73
N ASN A 180 3.31 -12.26 5.93
CA ASN A 180 2.81 -13.23 4.94
C ASN A 180 1.84 -12.64 3.90
N ILE A 181 1.91 -11.34 3.63
CA ILE A 181 1.01 -10.63 2.70
C ILE A 181 0.97 -11.29 1.30
N HIS A 182 2.07 -11.86 0.83
CA HIS A 182 2.15 -12.56 -0.45
C HIS A 182 1.21 -13.78 -0.55
N LYS A 183 0.68 -14.28 0.58
CA LYS A 183 -0.28 -15.40 0.66
C LYS A 183 -1.72 -14.96 0.90
N ASN A 184 -1.98 -13.68 1.19
CA ASN A 184 -3.29 -13.21 1.61
C ASN A 184 -3.83 -12.08 0.73
N ARG A 185 -4.71 -12.43 -0.21
CA ARG A 185 -5.31 -11.47 -1.16
C ARG A 185 -6.12 -10.36 -0.48
N MET A 186 -6.80 -10.65 0.64
CA MET A 186 -7.57 -9.63 1.35
C MET A 186 -6.65 -8.59 2.01
N GLN A 187 -5.55 -9.06 2.59
CA GLN A 187 -4.51 -8.21 3.17
C GLN A 187 -3.87 -7.33 2.08
N GLN A 188 -3.57 -7.90 0.90
CA GLN A 188 -3.10 -7.14 -0.27
C GLN A 188 -4.08 -6.04 -0.68
N ALA A 189 -5.39 -6.32 -0.69
CA ALA A 189 -6.42 -5.35 -1.03
C ALA A 189 -6.46 -4.19 -0.04
N VAL A 190 -6.35 -4.48 1.27
CA VAL A 190 -6.30 -3.45 2.33
C VAL A 190 -5.06 -2.58 2.15
N VAL A 191 -3.88 -3.19 2.03
CA VAL A 191 -2.62 -2.44 1.85
C VAL A 191 -2.63 -1.60 0.58
N LYS A 192 -3.18 -2.14 -0.53
CA LYS A 192 -3.34 -1.36 -1.76
C LYS A 192 -4.21 -0.13 -1.57
N SER A 193 -5.32 -0.25 -0.84
CA SER A 193 -6.18 0.89 -0.52
C SER A 193 -5.47 1.94 0.35
N MET A 194 -4.60 1.50 1.28
CA MET A 194 -3.76 2.40 2.06
C MET A 194 -2.72 3.13 1.20
N VAL A 195 -2.12 2.45 0.22
CA VAL A 195 -1.22 3.09 -0.76
C VAL A 195 -1.95 4.19 -1.54
N GLU A 196 -3.15 3.91 -2.04
CA GLU A 196 -3.96 4.87 -2.79
C GLU A 196 -4.37 6.06 -1.91
N LEU A 197 -4.75 5.81 -0.65
CA LEU A 197 -5.08 6.84 0.33
C LEU A 197 -3.88 7.75 0.62
N CYS A 198 -2.75 7.18 1.00
CA CYS A 198 -1.54 7.95 1.32
C CYS A 198 -1.05 8.76 0.12
N ASN A 199 -1.05 8.19 -1.10
CA ASN A 199 -0.71 8.93 -2.32
C ASN A 199 -1.65 10.12 -2.55
N SER A 200 -2.94 9.96 -2.29
CA SER A 200 -3.94 11.04 -2.44
C SER A 200 -3.77 12.15 -1.40
N MET A 201 -3.27 11.81 -0.21
CA MET A 201 -2.96 12.75 0.87
C MET A 201 -1.59 13.42 0.70
N GLY A 202 -0.72 12.88 -0.15
CA GLY A 202 0.67 13.33 -0.29
C GLY A 202 1.62 12.75 0.77
N SER A 203 1.19 11.74 1.53
CA SER A 203 2.00 11.06 2.55
C SER A 203 2.77 9.89 1.95
N LEU A 204 3.97 9.62 2.47
CA LEU A 204 4.75 8.43 2.13
C LEU A 204 4.28 7.25 2.98
N LEU A 205 4.16 6.07 2.35
CA LEU A 205 3.82 4.84 3.06
C LEU A 205 5.06 3.97 3.24
N LEU A 206 5.36 3.59 4.48
CA LEU A 206 6.49 2.77 4.89
C LEU A 206 5.99 1.45 5.48
N ALA A 207 6.52 0.33 5.02
CA ALA A 207 6.22 -0.99 5.57
C ALA A 207 7.24 -1.38 6.64
N GLU A 208 6.76 -1.64 7.85
CA GLU A 208 7.58 -2.03 8.98
C GLU A 208 7.63 -3.53 9.22
N GLY A 209 8.74 -3.99 9.80
CA GLY A 209 8.88 -5.37 10.22
C GLY A 209 8.91 -6.37 9.06
N THR A 210 9.34 -5.97 7.86
CA THR A 210 9.55 -6.88 6.74
C THR A 210 10.66 -7.88 7.07
N GLU A 211 10.37 -9.17 6.97
CA GLU A 211 11.32 -10.24 7.33
C GLU A 211 11.70 -11.12 6.14
N THR A 212 10.89 -11.16 5.09
CA THR A 212 11.14 -12.03 3.93
C THR A 212 11.13 -11.27 2.61
N LYS A 213 11.86 -11.79 1.64
CA LYS A 213 11.92 -11.24 0.29
C LYS A 213 10.56 -11.24 -0.40
N GLU A 214 9.78 -12.30 -0.19
CA GLU A 214 8.45 -12.46 -0.76
C GLU A 214 7.48 -11.39 -0.26
N GLU A 215 7.58 -10.99 1.02
CA GLU A 215 6.83 -9.85 1.57
C GLU A 215 7.21 -8.57 0.84
N VAL A 216 8.51 -8.28 0.73
CA VAL A 216 9.01 -7.05 0.09
C VAL A 216 8.61 -6.99 -1.39
N LEU A 217 8.77 -8.07 -2.16
CA LEU A 217 8.39 -8.10 -3.57
C LEU A 217 6.88 -7.89 -3.77
N CYS A 218 6.05 -8.48 -2.90
CA CYS A 218 4.61 -8.28 -2.91
C CYS A 218 4.24 -6.82 -2.59
N LEU A 219 4.88 -6.22 -1.59
CA LEU A 219 4.64 -4.83 -1.19
C LEU A 219 5.10 -3.83 -2.27
N LEU A 220 6.20 -4.11 -2.97
CA LEU A 220 6.65 -3.35 -4.15
C LEU A 220 5.60 -3.39 -5.28
N ASP A 221 5.01 -4.57 -5.54
CA ASP A 221 3.94 -4.73 -6.55
C ASP A 221 2.67 -3.96 -6.17
N LEU A 222 2.41 -3.80 -4.87
CA LEU A 222 1.30 -2.98 -4.35
C LEU A 222 1.60 -1.48 -4.36
N GLY A 223 2.86 -1.06 -4.60
CA GLY A 223 3.27 0.34 -4.74
C GLY A 223 4.04 0.91 -3.53
N ILE A 224 4.38 0.11 -2.53
CA ILE A 224 5.22 0.54 -1.40
C ILE A 224 6.69 0.52 -1.84
N ASN A 225 7.42 1.59 -1.52
CA ASN A 225 8.83 1.75 -1.90
C ASN A 225 9.76 1.94 -0.69
N TYR A 226 9.21 2.18 0.49
CA TYR A 226 9.94 2.43 1.73
C TYR A 226 9.75 1.27 2.70
N PHE A 227 10.84 0.80 3.29
CA PHE A 227 10.83 -0.41 4.11
C PHE A 227 11.72 -0.28 5.32
N GLN A 228 11.30 -0.93 6.39
CA GLN A 228 12.08 -1.19 7.57
C GLN A 228 11.83 -2.62 8.01
N GLY A 229 12.89 -3.38 8.34
CA GLY A 229 12.72 -4.74 8.82
C GLY A 229 13.99 -5.57 8.77
N PHE A 230 13.91 -6.75 9.38
CA PHE A 230 15.05 -7.66 9.53
C PHE A 230 15.55 -8.24 8.21
N TYR A 231 14.72 -8.20 7.18
CA TYR A 231 15.16 -8.56 5.84
C TYR A 231 16.32 -7.68 5.36
N PHE A 232 16.30 -6.38 5.65
CA PHE A 232 17.34 -5.44 5.27
C PHE A 232 18.41 -5.30 6.35
N SER A 233 17.99 -5.00 7.60
CA SER A 233 18.92 -4.83 8.72
C SER A 233 18.26 -5.07 10.06
N HIS A 234 19.03 -5.61 10.99
CA HIS A 234 18.71 -5.55 12.41
C HIS A 234 19.13 -4.20 12.98
N PRO A 235 18.51 -3.75 14.09
CA PRO A 235 19.03 -2.62 14.85
C PRO A 235 20.47 -2.87 15.31
N ALA A 236 21.35 -1.88 15.09
CA ALA A 236 22.78 -1.96 15.43
C ALA A 236 23.27 -0.64 16.04
N PRO A 237 24.38 -0.64 16.82
CA PRO A 237 24.98 0.59 17.31
C PRO A 237 25.54 1.43 16.16
N GLU A 238 25.67 2.73 16.38
CA GLU A 238 26.15 3.68 15.36
C GLU A 238 27.54 3.32 14.81
N SER A 239 28.37 2.69 15.61
CA SER A 239 29.73 2.23 15.20
C SER A 239 29.70 1.21 14.05
N GLU A 240 28.55 0.58 13.79
CA GLU A 240 28.37 -0.40 12.73
C GLU A 240 27.77 0.17 11.44
N PHE A 241 27.44 1.47 11.36
CA PHE A 241 26.80 2.06 10.18
C PHE A 241 27.57 1.80 8.90
N HIS A 242 28.85 2.11 8.88
CA HIS A 242 29.70 1.94 7.69
C HIS A 242 29.86 0.47 7.28
N PHE A 243 29.94 -0.42 8.26
CA PHE A 243 30.05 -1.86 8.00
C PHE A 243 28.78 -2.44 7.40
N ASN A 244 27.63 -2.02 7.91
CA ASN A 244 26.33 -2.54 7.47
C ASN A 244 25.82 -1.85 6.19
N GLU A 245 26.24 -0.64 5.87
CA GLU A 245 25.73 0.14 4.72
C GLU A 245 25.89 -0.61 3.40
N ASN A 246 27.08 -1.10 3.08
CA ASN A 246 27.33 -1.80 1.82
C ASN A 246 26.50 -3.09 1.69
N ARG A 247 26.30 -3.80 2.78
CA ARG A 247 25.45 -4.99 2.82
C ARG A 247 24.00 -4.63 2.54
N ILE A 248 23.48 -3.59 3.20
CA ILE A 248 22.10 -3.12 3.02
C ILE A 248 21.90 -2.67 1.57
N LEU A 249 22.79 -1.88 1.01
CA LEU A 249 22.73 -1.41 -0.38
C LEU A 249 22.73 -2.57 -1.38
N SER A 250 23.54 -3.61 -1.15
CA SER A 250 23.54 -4.82 -1.99
C SER A 250 22.19 -5.56 -1.93
N ILE A 251 21.56 -5.65 -0.75
CA ILE A 251 20.22 -6.26 -0.63
C ILE A 251 19.18 -5.43 -1.38
N ILE A 252 19.21 -4.11 -1.24
CA ILE A 252 18.31 -3.19 -1.94
C ILE A 252 18.43 -3.37 -3.45
N GLU A 253 19.65 -3.33 -3.99
CA GLU A 253 19.93 -3.49 -5.42
C GLU A 253 19.43 -4.83 -5.96
N ASN A 254 19.77 -5.93 -5.28
CA ASN A 254 19.33 -7.26 -5.69
C ASN A 254 17.80 -7.38 -5.68
N THR A 255 17.14 -6.86 -4.65
CA THR A 255 15.69 -6.87 -4.53
C THR A 255 15.03 -6.03 -5.63
N GLY A 256 15.57 -4.85 -5.91
CA GLY A 256 15.08 -3.97 -6.98
C GLY A 256 15.21 -4.61 -8.36
N ASN A 257 16.35 -5.23 -8.65
CA ASN A 257 16.60 -5.93 -9.91
C ASN A 257 15.65 -7.11 -10.10
N GLU A 258 15.43 -7.92 -9.06
CA GLU A 258 14.49 -9.04 -9.09
C GLU A 258 13.05 -8.55 -9.29
N PHE A 259 12.64 -7.49 -8.60
CA PHE A 259 11.34 -6.89 -8.80
C PHE A 259 11.11 -6.44 -10.25
N VAL A 260 12.06 -5.72 -10.84
CA VAL A 260 11.98 -5.27 -12.25
C VAL A 260 11.90 -6.47 -13.20
N ALA A 261 12.66 -7.53 -12.95
CA ALA A 261 12.60 -8.76 -13.76
C ALA A 261 11.21 -9.40 -13.68
N ASN A 262 10.64 -9.54 -12.48
CA ASN A 262 9.30 -10.08 -12.26
C ASN A 262 8.22 -9.23 -12.91
N CYS A 263 8.31 -7.89 -12.80
CA CYS A 263 7.39 -6.97 -13.48
C CYS A 263 7.40 -7.16 -15.00
N LYS A 264 8.57 -7.31 -15.63
CA LYS A 264 8.69 -7.55 -17.07
C LYS A 264 7.98 -8.85 -17.49
N ILE A 265 8.21 -9.93 -16.74
CA ILE A 265 7.57 -11.24 -16.98
C ILE A 265 6.05 -11.12 -16.84
N ASN A 266 5.57 -10.50 -15.76
CA ASN A 266 4.13 -10.34 -15.51
C ASN A 266 3.46 -9.47 -16.58
N LEU A 267 4.11 -8.39 -17.03
CA LEU A 267 3.61 -7.54 -18.10
C LEU A 267 3.54 -8.30 -19.43
N GLN A 268 4.55 -9.12 -19.76
CA GLN A 268 4.53 -9.95 -20.96
C GLN A 268 3.39 -10.97 -20.89
N HIS A 269 3.21 -11.69 -19.77
CA HIS A 269 2.11 -12.64 -19.60
C HIS A 269 0.75 -11.95 -19.72
N LYS A 270 0.58 -10.79 -19.08
CA LYS A 270 -0.65 -10.00 -19.16
C LYS A 270 -0.94 -9.55 -20.59
N ARG A 271 0.09 -9.08 -21.30
CA ARG A 271 -0.03 -8.68 -22.72
C ARG A 271 -0.45 -9.86 -23.60
N LEU A 272 0.25 -10.99 -23.51
CA LEU A 272 -0.06 -12.19 -24.26
C LEU A 272 -1.48 -12.71 -23.99
N PHE A 273 -1.89 -12.68 -22.70
CA PHE A 273 -3.25 -13.07 -22.33
C PHE A 273 -4.29 -12.18 -23.03
N TRP A 274 -4.15 -10.86 -22.96
CA TRP A 274 -5.12 -9.94 -23.57
C TRP A 274 -5.06 -9.95 -25.09
N GLU A 275 -3.90 -10.15 -25.71
CA GLU A 275 -3.78 -10.37 -27.17
C GLU A 275 -4.53 -11.64 -27.60
N MET A 276 -4.41 -12.72 -26.85
CA MET A 276 -5.16 -13.95 -27.08
C MET A 276 -6.68 -13.74 -26.92
N VAL A 277 -7.11 -13.04 -25.87
CA VAL A 277 -8.52 -12.68 -25.63
C VAL A 277 -9.06 -11.85 -26.80
N SER A 278 -8.32 -10.82 -27.24
CA SER A 278 -8.70 -9.98 -28.37
C SER A 278 -8.85 -10.77 -29.66
N GLN A 279 -7.92 -11.67 -29.98
CA GLN A 279 -8.00 -12.52 -31.18
C GLN A 279 -9.22 -13.45 -31.14
N LYS A 280 -9.48 -14.12 -30.00
CA LYS A 280 -10.66 -14.96 -29.79
C LYS A 280 -11.95 -14.15 -29.90
N ALA A 281 -12.00 -12.96 -29.31
CA ALA A 281 -13.15 -12.07 -29.37
C ALA A 281 -13.45 -11.61 -30.81
N LYS A 282 -12.43 -11.26 -31.59
CA LYS A 282 -12.58 -10.91 -33.02
C LYS A 282 -13.14 -12.07 -33.82
N PHE A 283 -12.68 -13.30 -33.56
CA PHE A 283 -13.24 -14.50 -34.19
C PHE A 283 -14.73 -14.64 -33.87
N ILE A 284 -15.11 -14.49 -32.59
CA ILE A 284 -16.50 -14.56 -32.13
C ILE A 284 -17.36 -13.45 -32.75
N CYS A 285 -16.87 -12.22 -32.75
CA CYS A 285 -17.55 -11.08 -33.37
C CYS A 285 -17.81 -11.35 -34.88
N ASN A 286 -16.87 -11.99 -35.58
CA ASN A 286 -17.04 -12.40 -36.99
C ASN A 286 -18.10 -13.50 -37.16
N GLN A 287 -18.30 -14.38 -36.21
CA GLN A 287 -19.41 -15.34 -36.20
C GLN A 287 -20.75 -14.66 -35.92
N LEU A 288 -20.79 -13.78 -34.91
CA LEU A 288 -21.98 -13.01 -34.56
C LEU A 288 -22.44 -12.10 -35.70
N SER A 289 -21.51 -11.54 -36.47
CA SER A 289 -21.85 -10.69 -37.63
C SER A 289 -22.60 -11.40 -38.74
N LYS A 290 -22.56 -12.75 -38.76
CA LYS A 290 -23.28 -13.57 -39.72
C LYS A 290 -24.65 -14.05 -39.22
N SER A 291 -25.01 -13.74 -37.98
CA SER A 291 -26.26 -14.19 -37.36
C SER A 291 -27.23 -13.03 -37.15
N GLN A 292 -28.52 -13.35 -37.09
CA GLN A 292 -29.54 -12.41 -36.66
C GLN A 292 -29.53 -12.26 -35.13
N GLU A 293 -30.02 -11.12 -34.63
CA GLU A 293 -30.02 -10.78 -33.17
C GLU A 293 -30.60 -11.92 -32.29
N ALA A 294 -31.67 -12.59 -32.79
CA ALA A 294 -32.31 -13.71 -32.08
C ALA A 294 -31.39 -14.94 -31.87
N LEU A 295 -30.34 -15.08 -32.67
CA LEU A 295 -29.38 -16.20 -32.60
C LEU A 295 -28.17 -15.90 -31.70
N HIS A 296 -27.97 -14.68 -31.28
CA HIS A 296 -26.80 -14.27 -30.50
C HIS A 296 -26.59 -15.09 -29.22
N LYS A 297 -27.69 -15.48 -28.54
CA LYS A 297 -27.61 -16.31 -27.29
C LYS A 297 -26.94 -17.66 -27.54
N THR A 298 -27.24 -18.32 -28.66
CA THR A 298 -26.67 -19.62 -29.02
C THR A 298 -25.21 -19.50 -29.40
N GLU A 299 -24.87 -18.49 -30.20
CA GLU A 299 -23.50 -18.22 -30.59
C GLU A 299 -22.64 -17.76 -29.43
N LEU A 300 -23.18 -16.95 -28.50
CA LEU A 300 -22.51 -16.59 -27.26
C LEU A 300 -22.17 -17.80 -26.39
N ARG A 301 -23.05 -18.82 -26.33
CA ARG A 301 -22.75 -20.06 -25.60
C ARG A 301 -21.59 -20.81 -26.21
N LYS A 302 -21.58 -20.95 -27.53
CA LYS A 302 -20.45 -21.57 -28.23
C LYS A 302 -19.17 -20.76 -28.03
N ALA A 303 -19.29 -19.44 -28.10
CA ALA A 303 -18.19 -18.51 -27.94
C ALA A 303 -17.53 -18.61 -26.57
N LEU A 304 -18.33 -18.72 -25.50
CA LEU A 304 -17.81 -18.80 -24.14
C LEU A 304 -16.94 -20.05 -23.91
N LEU A 305 -17.18 -21.13 -24.65
CA LEU A 305 -16.34 -22.34 -24.60
C LEU A 305 -14.92 -22.12 -25.12
N PHE A 306 -14.67 -21.08 -25.92
CA PHE A 306 -13.33 -20.72 -26.40
C PHE A 306 -12.51 -19.95 -25.35
N PHE A 307 -13.14 -19.45 -24.27
CA PHE A 307 -12.49 -18.69 -23.21
C PHE A 307 -12.44 -19.52 -21.92
N GLU A 308 -11.36 -20.25 -21.70
CA GLU A 308 -11.21 -21.16 -20.53
C GLU A 308 -11.41 -20.46 -19.18
N ASN A 309 -11.11 -19.15 -19.10
CA ASN A 309 -11.14 -18.38 -17.86
C ASN A 309 -12.26 -17.33 -17.80
N ALA A 310 -13.15 -17.26 -18.78
CA ALA A 310 -14.28 -16.35 -18.76
C ALA A 310 -15.36 -16.84 -17.77
N ASP A 311 -16.03 -15.90 -17.12
CA ASP A 311 -17.14 -16.20 -16.23
C ASP A 311 -18.48 -16.16 -16.98
N CYS A 312 -18.69 -15.08 -17.73
CA CYS A 312 -19.90 -14.86 -18.49
C CYS A 312 -19.68 -13.94 -19.70
N ALA A 313 -20.63 -13.92 -20.61
CA ALA A 313 -20.67 -13.01 -21.75
C ALA A 313 -22.08 -12.49 -21.99
N TYR A 314 -22.17 -11.27 -22.55
CA TYR A 314 -23.40 -10.60 -22.93
C TYR A 314 -23.16 -9.59 -24.04
N ILE A 315 -24.23 -9.12 -24.66
CA ILE A 315 -24.16 -8.15 -25.77
C ILE A 315 -24.96 -6.91 -25.40
N LEU A 316 -24.39 -5.75 -25.70
CA LEU A 316 -25.03 -4.44 -25.58
C LEU A 316 -25.32 -3.86 -26.97
N ASP A 317 -26.34 -3.02 -27.05
CA ASP A 317 -26.57 -2.17 -28.22
C ASP A 317 -25.73 -0.88 -28.14
N GLN A 318 -25.84 -0.06 -29.17
CA GLN A 318 -25.16 1.25 -29.28
C GLN A 318 -25.57 2.29 -28.20
N LYS A 319 -26.63 2.04 -27.45
CA LYS A 319 -27.08 2.87 -26.31
C LYS A 319 -26.58 2.35 -24.97
N GLY A 320 -25.91 1.19 -24.95
CA GLY A 320 -25.47 0.54 -23.71
C GLY A 320 -26.56 -0.33 -23.07
N ILE A 321 -27.65 -0.62 -23.80
CA ILE A 321 -28.71 -1.50 -23.31
C ILE A 321 -28.35 -2.95 -23.63
N GLN A 322 -28.42 -3.83 -22.64
CA GLN A 322 -28.17 -5.25 -22.85
C GLN A 322 -29.29 -5.86 -23.71
N VAL A 323 -28.92 -6.47 -24.83
CA VAL A 323 -29.86 -7.09 -25.79
C VAL A 323 -29.89 -8.61 -25.69
N SER A 324 -28.85 -9.24 -25.16
CA SER A 324 -28.78 -10.68 -24.94
C SER A 324 -29.00 -11.06 -23.48
N ALA A 325 -29.41 -12.29 -23.20
CA ALA A 325 -29.27 -12.85 -21.86
C ALA A 325 -27.78 -12.98 -21.51
N THR A 326 -27.43 -12.81 -20.23
CA THR A 326 -26.08 -13.15 -19.73
C THR A 326 -25.91 -14.68 -19.81
N VAL A 327 -24.84 -15.11 -20.49
CA VAL A 327 -24.48 -16.52 -20.66
C VAL A 327 -23.31 -16.85 -19.77
N PHE A 328 -23.39 -17.92 -19.00
CA PHE A 328 -22.34 -18.37 -18.07
C PHE A 328 -21.61 -19.60 -18.59
N GLN A 329 -20.36 -19.75 -18.21
CA GLN A 329 -19.63 -21.01 -18.33
C GLN A 329 -20.23 -22.03 -17.33
N GLU A 330 -20.47 -23.26 -17.76
CA GLU A 330 -21.32 -24.22 -16.99
C GLU A 330 -20.74 -24.56 -15.60
N GLU A 331 -19.42 -24.54 -15.45
CA GLU A 331 -18.73 -24.85 -14.19
C GLU A 331 -18.75 -23.69 -13.18
N LYS A 332 -19.05 -22.46 -13.61
CA LYS A 332 -18.98 -21.25 -12.80
C LYS A 332 -20.34 -20.66 -12.38
N LYS A 333 -21.40 -21.46 -12.45
CA LYS A 333 -22.73 -21.06 -12.00
C LYS A 333 -22.85 -20.95 -10.48
N SER A 334 -22.12 -20.03 -9.88
CA SER A 334 -22.37 -19.62 -8.49
C SER A 334 -23.43 -18.52 -8.48
N TYR A 335 -24.65 -18.89 -8.18
CA TYR A 335 -25.75 -17.94 -8.07
C TYR A 335 -25.83 -17.37 -6.67
N SER A 336 -25.54 -16.08 -6.53
CA SER A 336 -26.09 -15.33 -5.42
C SER A 336 -27.58 -15.11 -5.71
N THR A 337 -28.43 -15.62 -4.85
CA THR A 337 -29.92 -15.47 -4.95
C THR A 337 -30.43 -14.17 -4.33
N ASN A 338 -29.51 -13.24 -3.96
CA ASN A 338 -29.90 -11.99 -3.36
C ASN A 338 -30.07 -10.88 -4.42
N LYS A 339 -30.88 -9.87 -4.11
CA LYS A 339 -31.21 -8.77 -5.03
C LYS A 339 -30.00 -7.92 -5.45
N PHE A 340 -28.87 -8.00 -4.72
CA PHE A 340 -27.67 -7.22 -5.02
C PHE A 340 -26.77 -7.89 -6.07
N PHE A 341 -26.83 -9.22 -6.17
CA PHE A 341 -26.00 -9.98 -7.09
C PHE A 341 -26.89 -10.89 -7.94
N ALA A 342 -27.42 -10.34 -9.00
CA ALA A 342 -28.20 -11.06 -10.00
C ALA A 342 -27.64 -10.77 -11.39
N PRO A 343 -27.59 -11.78 -12.29
CA PRO A 343 -27.18 -11.54 -13.67
C PRO A 343 -28.12 -10.54 -14.33
N ALA A 344 -27.54 -9.63 -15.08
CA ALA A 344 -28.29 -8.66 -15.86
C ALA A 344 -29.13 -9.39 -16.93
N ILE A 345 -30.33 -8.90 -17.15
CA ILE A 345 -31.29 -9.42 -18.11
C ILE A 345 -31.39 -8.47 -19.32
N PRO A 346 -31.91 -8.90 -20.49
CA PRO A 346 -32.19 -8.01 -21.60
C PRO A 346 -33.01 -6.80 -21.17
N GLY A 347 -32.59 -5.60 -21.60
CA GLY A 347 -33.16 -4.33 -21.19
C GLY A 347 -32.40 -3.62 -20.06
N THR A 348 -31.41 -4.27 -19.41
CA THR A 348 -30.56 -3.64 -18.39
C THR A 348 -29.67 -2.55 -19.03
N ASP A 349 -29.62 -1.39 -18.37
CA ASP A 349 -28.83 -0.25 -18.81
C ASP A 349 -27.40 -0.32 -18.24
N HIS A 350 -26.40 -0.37 -19.12
CA HIS A 350 -24.97 -0.33 -18.83
C HIS A 350 -24.28 0.96 -19.27
N SER A 351 -25.05 2.00 -19.65
CA SER A 351 -24.51 3.24 -20.22
C SER A 351 -23.58 4.03 -19.28
N GLN A 352 -23.64 3.76 -17.98
CA GLN A 352 -22.78 4.38 -16.97
C GLN A 352 -21.51 3.57 -16.63
N LYS A 353 -21.33 2.42 -17.29
CA LYS A 353 -20.13 1.61 -17.07
C LYS A 353 -18.94 2.18 -17.84
N ASP A 354 -17.74 2.11 -17.23
CA ASP A 354 -16.49 2.64 -17.79
C ASP A 354 -16.21 2.13 -19.21
N TYR A 355 -16.40 0.83 -19.43
CA TYR A 355 -16.20 0.22 -20.74
C TYR A 355 -17.15 0.75 -21.81
N PHE A 356 -18.40 1.09 -21.46
CA PHE A 356 -19.33 1.67 -22.42
C PHE A 356 -18.99 3.15 -22.67
N ILE A 357 -18.71 3.91 -21.61
CA ILE A 357 -18.30 5.34 -21.71
C ILE A 357 -17.07 5.48 -22.60
N TYR A 358 -16.09 4.60 -22.43
CA TYR A 358 -14.87 4.61 -23.24
C TYR A 358 -15.15 4.27 -24.71
N LEU A 359 -16.01 3.28 -24.98
CA LEU A 359 -16.30 2.82 -26.33
C LEU A 359 -17.29 3.73 -27.07
N LYS A 360 -18.09 4.52 -26.38
CA LYS A 360 -19.15 5.38 -26.96
C LYS A 360 -18.64 6.38 -28.00
N PRO A 361 -17.53 7.11 -27.84
CA PRO A 361 -17.05 8.07 -28.85
C PRO A 361 -16.72 7.44 -30.21
N TRP A 362 -16.46 6.14 -30.23
CA TRP A 362 -16.07 5.40 -31.42
C TRP A 362 -17.26 4.86 -32.23
N THR A 363 -18.51 5.05 -31.76
CA THR A 363 -19.71 4.51 -32.40
C THR A 363 -19.99 5.09 -33.78
N GLU A 364 -19.70 6.39 -33.98
CA GLU A 364 -20.02 7.10 -35.21
C GLU A 364 -18.93 6.96 -36.28
N GLU A 365 -17.67 6.92 -35.88
CA GLU A 365 -16.53 6.78 -36.80
C GLU A 365 -16.32 5.35 -37.29
N MET A 366 -16.64 4.38 -36.46
CA MET A 366 -16.36 2.96 -36.68
C MET A 366 -17.38 2.21 -37.51
N ALA A 367 -18.55 2.79 -37.70
CA ALA A 367 -19.49 2.27 -38.71
C ALA A 367 -18.85 2.21 -40.12
N LYS A 368 -17.73 2.93 -40.32
CA LYS A 368 -17.05 3.08 -41.62
C LYS A 368 -15.79 2.23 -41.78
N ASN A 369 -15.16 1.70 -40.71
CA ASN A 369 -13.91 0.96 -40.83
C ASN A 369 -13.74 -0.14 -39.78
N ILE A 370 -13.90 -1.41 -40.20
CA ILE A 370 -13.87 -2.61 -39.33
C ILE A 370 -12.48 -2.86 -38.70
N GLU A 371 -11.41 -2.41 -39.35
CA GLU A 371 -10.03 -2.67 -38.87
C GLU A 371 -9.60 -1.78 -37.66
N LEU A 372 -10.30 -0.68 -37.43
CA LEU A 372 -9.99 0.31 -36.38
C LEU A 372 -10.82 0.17 -35.12
N ARG A 373 -11.52 -0.95 -34.90
CA ARG A 373 -12.40 -1.12 -33.71
C ARG A 373 -11.57 -1.34 -32.45
N PRO A 374 -11.59 -0.40 -31.47
CA PRO A 374 -10.85 -0.56 -30.25
C PRO A 374 -11.45 -1.65 -29.39
N ASP A 375 -10.57 -2.43 -28.79
CA ASP A 375 -10.90 -3.28 -27.67
C ASP A 375 -10.73 -2.45 -26.37
N PHE A 376 -11.52 -2.73 -25.37
CA PHE A 376 -11.38 -2.11 -24.05
C PHE A 376 -11.42 -3.16 -22.96
N ILE A 377 -10.61 -2.95 -21.92
CA ILE A 377 -10.59 -3.77 -20.72
C ILE A 377 -10.93 -2.87 -19.54
N SER A 378 -12.00 -3.18 -18.83
CA SER A 378 -12.45 -2.42 -17.68
C SER A 378 -11.44 -2.43 -16.53
N HIS A 379 -11.54 -1.46 -15.62
CA HIS A 379 -10.94 -1.60 -14.31
C HIS A 379 -11.53 -2.83 -13.60
N ARG A 380 -10.87 -3.29 -12.54
CA ARG A 380 -11.42 -4.36 -11.69
C ARG A 380 -12.63 -3.85 -10.94
N TYR A 381 -13.72 -4.62 -10.96
CA TYR A 381 -14.92 -4.31 -10.21
C TYR A 381 -15.59 -5.60 -9.72
N ARG A 382 -16.53 -5.48 -8.79
CA ARG A 382 -17.31 -6.62 -8.35
C ARG A 382 -18.44 -6.89 -9.35
N SER A 383 -18.43 -8.06 -9.98
CA SER A 383 -19.47 -8.48 -10.91
C SER A 383 -20.81 -8.63 -10.21
N MET A 384 -21.84 -8.00 -10.76
CA MET A 384 -23.22 -8.23 -10.30
C MET A 384 -23.70 -9.63 -10.67
N ALA A 385 -23.16 -10.21 -11.73
CA ALA A 385 -23.55 -11.51 -12.24
C ALA A 385 -23.01 -12.68 -11.41
N THR A 386 -21.77 -12.58 -10.92
CA THR A 386 -21.08 -13.67 -10.22
C THR A 386 -20.80 -13.37 -8.75
N GLY A 387 -20.85 -12.11 -8.34
CA GLY A 387 -20.44 -11.66 -7.01
C GLY A 387 -18.92 -11.67 -6.78
N THR A 388 -18.11 -12.03 -7.78
CA THR A 388 -16.66 -12.08 -7.74
C THR A 388 -16.04 -10.80 -8.32
N THR A 389 -14.76 -10.55 -8.03
CA THR A 389 -14.00 -9.47 -8.68
C THR A 389 -13.66 -9.89 -10.10
N CYS A 390 -14.03 -9.07 -11.08
CA CYS A 390 -13.80 -9.32 -12.49
C CYS A 390 -13.26 -8.09 -13.24
N GLN A 391 -12.79 -8.33 -14.47
CA GLN A 391 -12.56 -7.33 -15.52
C GLN A 391 -13.38 -7.73 -16.74
N THR A 392 -13.99 -6.73 -17.41
CA THR A 392 -14.75 -6.97 -18.62
C THR A 392 -13.92 -6.59 -19.84
N PHE A 393 -13.72 -7.53 -20.74
CA PHE A 393 -13.22 -7.25 -22.07
C PHE A 393 -14.39 -6.91 -22.99
N CYS A 394 -14.31 -5.80 -23.73
CA CYS A 394 -15.35 -5.35 -24.64
C CYS A 394 -14.80 -5.08 -26.03
N CYS A 395 -15.54 -5.46 -27.03
CA CYS A 395 -15.24 -5.14 -28.44
C CYS A 395 -16.50 -4.92 -29.27
N TRP A 396 -16.38 -4.05 -30.29
CA TRP A 396 -17.45 -3.76 -31.22
C TRP A 396 -17.59 -4.83 -32.31
N PHE A 397 -18.82 -5.10 -32.72
CA PHE A 397 -19.12 -5.82 -33.96
C PHE A 397 -20.41 -5.27 -34.60
N THR A 398 -20.67 -5.63 -35.84
CA THR A 398 -21.96 -5.37 -36.55
C THR A 398 -22.61 -6.70 -36.84
N ASP A 399 -23.95 -6.76 -36.79
CA ASP A 399 -24.69 -7.92 -37.23
C ASP A 399 -24.83 -7.95 -38.80
N ILE A 400 -25.55 -8.93 -39.31
CA ILE A 400 -25.80 -9.08 -40.76
C ILE A 400 -26.54 -7.86 -41.38
N THR A 401 -27.27 -7.08 -40.57
CA THR A 401 -27.99 -5.87 -40.97
C THR A 401 -27.14 -4.61 -40.85
N GLN A 402 -25.85 -4.74 -40.51
CA GLN A 402 -24.91 -3.64 -40.21
C GLN A 402 -25.26 -2.84 -38.97
N LYS A 403 -26.09 -3.38 -38.09
CA LYS A 403 -26.41 -2.76 -36.80
C LYS A 403 -25.26 -3.00 -35.82
N PRO A 404 -24.73 -1.95 -35.15
CA PRO A 404 -23.60 -2.06 -34.23
C PRO A 404 -24.00 -2.59 -32.85
N PHE A 405 -23.15 -3.45 -32.31
CA PHE A 405 -23.25 -4.05 -30.98
C PHE A 405 -21.89 -4.11 -30.28
N ILE A 406 -21.90 -4.30 -28.98
CA ILE A 406 -20.70 -4.52 -28.14
C ILE A 406 -20.79 -5.90 -27.53
N LEU A 407 -19.80 -6.75 -27.82
CA LEU A 407 -19.57 -7.99 -27.08
C LEU A 407 -18.84 -7.67 -25.77
N CYS A 408 -19.37 -8.11 -24.65
CA CYS A 408 -18.77 -8.01 -23.32
C CYS A 408 -18.50 -9.41 -22.78
N VAL A 409 -17.27 -9.63 -22.29
CA VAL A 409 -16.83 -10.91 -21.69
C VAL A 409 -16.16 -10.63 -20.36
N ASP A 410 -16.70 -11.19 -19.27
CA ASP A 410 -16.19 -11.03 -17.92
C ASP A 410 -15.19 -12.13 -17.61
N PHE A 411 -14.05 -11.75 -17.02
CA PHE A 411 -12.99 -12.64 -16.55
C PHE A 411 -12.75 -12.42 -15.05
N THR A 412 -12.82 -13.48 -14.24
CA THR A 412 -12.40 -13.42 -12.83
C THR A 412 -10.91 -13.05 -12.74
N SER A 413 -10.60 -12.06 -11.93
CA SER A 413 -9.26 -11.49 -11.77
C SER A 413 -8.59 -11.94 -10.46
#